data_42073cd9e52a0e608c13081b2a0c7ec1
#
_entry.id   42073cd9e52a0e608c13081b2a0c7ec1
#
_cell.length_a   1.000
_cell.length_b   1.000
_cell.length_c   1.000
_cell.angle_alpha   90.00
_cell.angle_beta   90.00
_cell.angle_gamma   90.00
#
_symmetry.space_group_name_H-M   'P 1'
#
loop_
_entity.id
_entity.type
_entity.pdbx_description
1 polymer ?
#
loop_
_entity_poly.entity_id
_entity_poly.type
_entity_poly.pdbx_seq_one_letter_code
_entity_poly.pdbx_strand_id
1 'polypeptide(L)'
;MKKFSAEIELRGHLIDSLILTKVFDGIMDHGGSFEVLDIKVGKKKKDESYAKLLVTGKNTKNLDTILNYVYRQGATSKTQKNAILKTAIKNMVMPDNFYSTTNNPTQIYLNNKWIDVDNMMMDKCIVVKGKKATCIPIRQVKKGDKIIVGENGVKVIPPERPREGMNVFEFMGSGSSSERPTQHIAKKVAEDIRRTKKNGGKIVLVGGPAIIHTGAAESVSSLIRHGYIDAVLAGNALAVHDIEYATLGTSLGMNVRDGTLAIRGHRNHMEAINSVFKAGSIEKMVKSKKLTRGIM
;
A
#
# COMPACT_ATOMS: atom_id res chain seq x y z
N MET A 1 -17.35 22.88 -22.95
CA MET A 1 -18.02 22.25 -21.78
C MET A 1 -17.09 21.21 -21.19
N LYS A 2 -16.62 21.41 -19.96
CA LYS A 2 -15.76 20.45 -19.24
C LYS A 2 -16.61 19.26 -18.79
N LYS A 3 -16.75 18.25 -19.62
CA LYS A 3 -17.68 17.11 -19.45
C LYS A 3 -17.32 16.19 -18.28
N PHE A 4 -16.07 16.23 -17.79
CA PHE A 4 -15.54 15.36 -16.73
C PHE A 4 -14.77 16.21 -15.70
N SER A 5 -15.47 17.03 -14.93
CA SER A 5 -14.87 17.90 -13.93
C SER A 5 -15.59 17.80 -12.59
N ALA A 6 -14.86 18.02 -11.49
CA ALA A 6 -15.40 18.08 -10.15
C ALA A 6 -14.71 19.18 -9.34
N GLU A 7 -15.48 19.89 -8.52
CA GLU A 7 -14.93 20.82 -7.55
C GLU A 7 -14.51 20.06 -6.29
N ILE A 8 -13.30 20.36 -5.82
CA ILE A 8 -12.77 19.87 -4.56
C ILE A 8 -12.35 21.03 -3.66
N GLU A 9 -12.40 20.80 -2.37
CA GLU A 9 -11.95 21.74 -1.35
C GLU A 9 -10.92 21.05 -0.43
N LEU A 10 -9.91 21.81 -0.04
CA LEU A 10 -8.86 21.41 0.89
C LEU A 10 -8.80 22.42 2.03
N ARG A 11 -8.64 21.95 3.26
CA ARG A 11 -8.48 22.80 4.45
C ARG A 11 -7.42 22.20 5.37
N GLY A 12 -6.65 23.06 6.04
CA GLY A 12 -5.60 22.69 6.97
C GLY A 12 -4.27 23.36 6.65
N HIS A 13 -3.18 22.82 7.14
CA HIS A 13 -1.83 23.34 6.89
C HIS A 13 -1.31 22.92 5.51
N LEU A 14 -1.98 23.39 4.44
CA LEU A 14 -1.78 22.92 3.06
C LEU A 14 -0.39 23.20 2.49
N ILE A 15 0.24 24.30 2.92
CA ILE A 15 1.55 24.73 2.43
C ILE A 15 2.65 24.02 3.21
N ASP A 16 2.62 24.11 4.54
CA ASP A 16 3.67 23.57 5.41
C ASP A 16 3.78 22.04 5.35
N SER A 17 2.66 21.34 5.12
CA SER A 17 2.62 19.89 4.98
C SER A 17 2.87 19.39 3.56
N LEU A 18 3.09 20.30 2.60
CA LEU A 18 3.22 20.01 1.16
C LEU A 18 2.01 19.28 0.57
N ILE A 19 0.85 19.33 1.23
CA ILE A 19 -0.37 18.67 0.73
C ILE A 19 -0.80 19.27 -0.60
N LEU A 20 -0.76 20.59 -0.73
CA LEU A 20 -1.19 21.25 -1.96
C LEU A 20 -0.32 20.85 -3.15
N THR A 21 0.99 20.82 -2.98
CA THR A 21 1.96 20.36 -4.00
C THR A 21 1.67 18.90 -4.40
N LYS A 22 1.50 18.02 -3.41
CA LYS A 22 1.16 16.60 -3.67
C LYS A 22 -0.15 16.42 -4.42
N VAL A 23 -1.14 17.25 -4.12
CA VAL A 23 -2.43 17.23 -4.82
C VAL A 23 -2.25 17.66 -6.28
N PHE A 24 -1.49 18.72 -6.55
CA PHE A 24 -1.22 19.19 -7.90
C PHE A 24 -0.45 18.15 -8.72
N ASP A 25 0.64 17.66 -8.19
CA ASP A 25 1.47 16.62 -8.83
C ASP A 25 0.63 15.37 -9.12
N GLY A 26 -0.12 14.89 -8.12
CA GLY A 26 -0.93 13.70 -8.28
C GLY A 26 -2.06 13.84 -9.30
N ILE A 27 -2.68 15.04 -9.45
CA ILE A 27 -3.65 15.27 -10.52
C ILE A 27 -2.98 15.16 -11.89
N MET A 28 -1.79 15.75 -12.06
CA MET A 28 -1.04 15.73 -13.32
C MET A 28 -0.50 14.34 -13.63
N ASP A 29 0.07 13.63 -12.66
CA ASP A 29 0.60 12.27 -12.79
C ASP A 29 -0.48 11.26 -13.24
N HIS A 30 -1.72 11.47 -12.80
CA HIS A 30 -2.85 10.67 -13.26
C HIS A 30 -3.46 11.18 -14.58
N GLY A 31 -2.79 12.12 -15.26
CA GLY A 31 -3.18 12.62 -16.58
C GLY A 31 -4.42 13.52 -16.56
N GLY A 32 -4.70 14.16 -15.44
CA GLY A 32 -5.72 15.20 -15.30
C GLY A 32 -5.15 16.60 -15.40
N SER A 33 -6.02 17.59 -15.24
CA SER A 33 -5.68 19.00 -15.10
C SER A 33 -6.51 19.63 -13.99
N PHE A 34 -6.06 20.77 -13.49
CA PHE A 34 -6.78 21.51 -12.46
C PHE A 34 -6.77 23.01 -12.74
N GLU A 35 -7.72 23.70 -12.14
CA GLU A 35 -7.82 25.15 -12.12
C GLU A 35 -8.03 25.57 -10.66
N VAL A 36 -7.27 26.55 -10.18
CA VAL A 36 -7.43 27.09 -8.83
C VAL A 36 -8.58 28.11 -8.87
N LEU A 37 -9.68 27.78 -8.19
CA LEU A 37 -10.86 28.66 -8.12
C LEU A 37 -10.77 29.66 -6.97
N ASP A 38 -10.22 29.25 -5.83
CA ASP A 38 -9.99 30.11 -4.66
C ASP A 38 -8.83 29.53 -3.84
N ILE A 39 -8.02 30.43 -3.27
CA ILE A 39 -6.96 30.05 -2.36
C ILE A 39 -6.79 31.10 -1.27
N LYS A 40 -6.75 30.67 -0.02
CA LYS A 40 -6.49 31.50 1.15
C LYS A 40 -5.39 30.86 1.97
N VAL A 41 -4.27 31.56 2.10
CA VAL A 41 -3.12 31.08 2.87
C VAL A 41 -3.17 31.66 4.28
N GLY A 42 -3.04 30.82 5.28
CA GLY A 42 -2.91 31.22 6.68
C GLY A 42 -1.68 32.10 6.88
N LYS A 43 -1.84 33.22 7.61
CA LYS A 43 -0.76 34.20 7.83
C LYS A 43 0.15 33.85 9.00
N LYS A 44 -0.32 33.05 9.95
CA LYS A 44 0.40 32.61 11.16
C LYS A 44 0.57 31.09 11.15
N LYS A 45 1.53 30.57 11.90
CA LYS A 45 1.81 29.11 12.00
C LYS A 45 0.59 28.27 12.41
N LYS A 46 -0.39 28.84 13.11
CA LYS A 46 -1.60 28.18 13.57
C LYS A 46 -2.80 28.36 12.64
N ASP A 47 -2.67 29.21 11.63
CA ASP A 47 -3.78 29.51 10.74
C ASP A 47 -3.90 28.41 9.69
N GLU A 48 -5.11 27.91 9.50
CA GLU A 48 -5.40 27.00 8.40
C GLU A 48 -5.42 27.73 7.05
N SER A 49 -4.95 27.05 6.03
CA SER A 49 -5.11 27.45 4.64
C SER A 49 -6.32 26.75 4.02
N TYR A 50 -6.88 27.36 2.99
CA TYR A 50 -7.99 26.84 2.22
C TYR A 50 -7.65 26.90 0.73
N ALA A 51 -7.97 25.85 -0.01
CA ALA A 51 -7.89 25.85 -1.47
C ALA A 51 -9.13 25.20 -2.07
N LYS A 52 -9.66 25.80 -3.12
CA LYS A 52 -10.76 25.28 -3.94
C LYS A 52 -10.27 25.08 -5.35
N LEU A 53 -10.39 23.87 -5.87
CA LEU A 53 -9.89 23.50 -7.19
C LEU A 53 -11.02 22.93 -8.03
N LEU A 54 -10.98 23.20 -9.34
CA LEU A 54 -11.73 22.47 -10.34
C LEU A 54 -10.81 21.45 -10.98
N VAL A 55 -11.06 20.18 -10.71
CA VAL A 55 -10.28 19.05 -11.25
C VAL A 55 -10.96 18.53 -12.50
N THR A 56 -10.20 18.29 -13.57
CA THR A 56 -10.71 17.78 -14.85
C THR A 56 -9.95 16.52 -15.25
N GLY A 57 -10.70 15.47 -15.56
CA GLY A 57 -10.18 14.20 -16.09
C GLY A 57 -10.46 14.03 -17.58
N LYS A 58 -9.78 13.08 -18.23
CA LYS A 58 -9.99 12.72 -19.66
C LYS A 58 -11.35 12.06 -19.90
N ASN A 59 -11.84 11.31 -18.92
CA ASN A 59 -13.14 10.64 -18.90
C ASN A 59 -13.59 10.40 -17.46
N THR A 60 -14.80 9.88 -17.25
CA THR A 60 -15.36 9.63 -15.91
C THR A 60 -14.46 8.71 -15.06
N LYS A 61 -13.92 7.63 -15.65
CA LYS A 61 -13.06 6.68 -14.92
C LYS A 61 -11.74 7.33 -14.50
N ASN A 62 -11.15 8.15 -15.36
CA ASN A 62 -9.93 8.89 -15.05
C ASN A 62 -10.19 9.93 -13.96
N LEU A 63 -11.29 10.70 -14.07
CA LEU A 63 -11.70 11.64 -13.03
C LEU A 63 -11.92 10.94 -11.67
N ASP A 64 -12.61 9.81 -11.64
CA ASP A 64 -12.80 9.03 -10.40
C ASP A 64 -11.45 8.58 -9.81
N THR A 65 -10.47 8.20 -10.65
CA THR A 65 -9.12 7.83 -10.19
C THR A 65 -8.41 9.02 -9.54
N ILE A 66 -8.47 10.20 -10.17
CA ILE A 66 -7.89 11.42 -9.65
C ILE A 66 -8.57 11.84 -8.34
N LEU A 67 -9.91 11.83 -8.31
CA LEU A 67 -10.67 12.18 -7.11
C LEU A 67 -10.35 11.24 -5.93
N ASN A 68 -10.22 9.96 -6.18
CA ASN A 68 -9.82 9.00 -5.16
C ASN A 68 -8.41 9.29 -4.62
N TYR A 69 -7.48 9.73 -5.46
CA TYR A 69 -6.15 10.15 -5.02
C TYR A 69 -6.22 11.39 -4.12
N VAL A 70 -6.91 12.45 -4.56
CA VAL A 70 -6.97 13.71 -3.81
C VAL A 70 -7.76 13.60 -2.50
N TYR A 71 -8.76 12.71 -2.43
CA TYR A 71 -9.47 12.44 -1.17
C TYR A 71 -8.58 11.80 -0.12
N ARG A 72 -7.59 10.99 -0.52
CA ARG A 72 -6.56 10.47 0.40
C ARG A 72 -5.63 11.56 0.92
N GLN A 73 -5.49 12.65 0.19
CA GLN A 73 -4.72 13.81 0.62
C GLN A 73 -5.56 14.79 1.47
N GLY A 74 -6.80 14.41 1.83
CA GLY A 74 -7.68 15.22 2.68
C GLY A 74 -8.63 16.15 1.94
N ALA A 75 -8.68 16.10 0.59
CA ALA A 75 -9.67 16.84 -0.18
C ALA A 75 -11.11 16.39 0.10
N THR A 76 -12.06 17.29 -0.06
CA THR A 76 -13.48 17.00 0.01
C THR A 76 -14.18 17.55 -1.24
N SER A 77 -15.29 16.95 -1.64
CA SER A 77 -16.12 17.44 -2.74
C SER A 77 -17.51 17.79 -2.22
N LYS A 78 -18.17 18.76 -2.85
CA LYS A 78 -19.57 19.10 -2.54
C LYS A 78 -20.52 17.94 -2.84
N THR A 79 -20.23 17.13 -3.84
CA THR A 79 -20.98 15.93 -4.20
C THR A 79 -20.34 14.70 -3.56
N GLN A 80 -20.59 14.50 -2.28
CA GLN A 80 -20.07 13.32 -1.58
C GLN A 80 -20.83 12.06 -2.00
N LYS A 81 -20.11 11.03 -2.42
CA LYS A 81 -20.65 9.68 -2.64
C LYS A 81 -20.58 8.91 -1.33
N ASN A 82 -21.61 8.15 -0.99
CA ASN A 82 -21.56 7.25 0.15
C ASN A 82 -20.44 6.21 -0.01
N ALA A 83 -19.82 5.85 1.10
CA ALA A 83 -18.89 4.75 1.15
C ALA A 83 -19.58 3.43 0.75
N ILE A 84 -18.87 2.61 -0.02
CA ILE A 84 -19.40 1.35 -0.52
C ILE A 84 -19.08 0.24 0.48
N LEU A 85 -20.09 -0.53 0.83
CA LEU A 85 -19.99 -1.65 1.76
C LEU A 85 -20.14 -2.97 1.01
N LYS A 86 -19.26 -3.93 1.30
CA LYS A 86 -19.42 -5.33 0.89
C LYS A 86 -19.37 -6.24 2.11
N THR A 87 -20.12 -7.34 2.05
CA THR A 87 -20.21 -8.30 3.15
C THR A 87 -19.06 -9.30 3.05
N ALA A 88 -18.38 -9.56 4.16
CA ALA A 88 -17.40 -10.64 4.28
C ALA A 88 -18.08 -12.01 4.18
N ILE A 89 -17.64 -12.82 3.24
CA ILE A 89 -18.25 -14.13 2.96
C ILE A 89 -17.73 -15.26 3.86
N LYS A 90 -16.59 -15.02 4.52
CA LYS A 90 -15.89 -16.00 5.38
C LYS A 90 -15.14 -15.25 6.50
N ASN A 91 -14.91 -15.94 7.62
CA ASN A 91 -14.05 -15.41 8.69
C ASN A 91 -12.64 -15.18 8.16
N MET A 92 -12.00 -14.12 8.62
CA MET A 92 -10.62 -13.72 8.27
C MET A 92 -10.44 -13.45 6.75
N VAL A 93 -11.51 -13.14 6.01
CA VAL A 93 -11.46 -12.83 4.58
C VAL A 93 -12.17 -11.52 4.31
N MET A 94 -11.42 -10.58 3.75
CA MET A 94 -11.94 -9.29 3.31
C MET A 94 -12.51 -9.40 1.88
N PRO A 95 -13.58 -8.65 1.54
CA PRO A 95 -14.09 -8.56 0.18
C PRO A 95 -13.03 -8.00 -0.78
N ASP A 96 -13.16 -8.30 -2.07
CA ASP A 96 -12.30 -7.72 -3.08
C ASP A 96 -12.43 -6.20 -3.09
N ASN A 97 -11.31 -5.53 -3.33
CA ASN A 97 -11.19 -4.07 -3.33
C ASN A 97 -11.46 -3.42 -1.95
N PHE A 98 -11.23 -4.15 -0.84
CA PHE A 98 -11.33 -3.57 0.50
C PHE A 98 -10.47 -2.30 0.64
N TYR A 99 -10.90 -1.38 1.48
CA TYR A 99 -10.09 -0.22 1.84
C TYR A 99 -9.05 -0.63 2.88
N SER A 100 -7.77 -0.42 2.58
CA SER A 100 -6.66 -0.61 3.52
C SER A 100 -6.39 0.70 4.25
N THR A 101 -6.39 0.65 5.58
CA THR A 101 -6.24 1.82 6.44
C THR A 101 -4.80 2.28 6.57
N THR A 102 -4.63 3.55 6.94
CA THR A 102 -3.36 4.15 7.40
C THR A 102 -3.43 4.42 8.90
N ASN A 103 -2.38 5.00 9.49
CA ASN A 103 -2.40 5.46 10.88
C ASN A 103 -3.13 6.79 11.08
N ASN A 104 -3.55 7.44 9.99
CA ASN A 104 -4.17 8.76 10.06
C ASN A 104 -5.64 8.67 10.45
N PRO A 105 -6.18 9.61 11.22
CA PRO A 105 -7.59 9.73 11.47
C PRO A 105 -8.38 9.68 10.17
N THR A 106 -9.44 8.91 10.14
CA THR A 106 -10.21 8.64 8.93
C THR A 106 -11.70 8.76 9.24
N GLN A 107 -12.43 9.36 8.32
CA GLN A 107 -13.89 9.47 8.35
C GLN A 107 -14.48 8.73 7.15
N ILE A 108 -15.66 8.17 7.32
CA ILE A 108 -16.46 7.59 6.24
C ILE A 108 -17.78 8.33 6.09
N TYR A 109 -18.23 8.52 4.85
CA TYR A 109 -19.50 9.17 4.53
C TYR A 109 -20.58 8.13 4.29
N LEU A 110 -21.57 8.07 5.16
CA LEU A 110 -22.72 7.17 5.07
C LEU A 110 -23.99 7.90 5.50
N ASN A 111 -25.09 7.65 4.76
CA ASN A 111 -26.39 8.24 5.07
C ASN A 111 -26.33 9.78 5.27
N ASN A 112 -25.62 10.45 4.37
CA ASN A 112 -25.44 11.91 4.35
C ASN A 112 -24.72 12.47 5.60
N LYS A 113 -23.93 11.67 6.30
CA LYS A 113 -23.13 12.08 7.45
C LYS A 113 -21.73 11.52 7.40
N TRP A 114 -20.77 12.29 7.87
CA TRP A 114 -19.43 11.81 8.18
C TRP A 114 -19.43 11.09 9.52
N ILE A 115 -18.81 9.94 9.58
CA ILE A 115 -18.66 9.06 10.75
C ILE A 115 -17.18 8.85 10.96
N ASP A 116 -16.68 9.17 12.16
CA ASP A 116 -15.30 8.89 12.53
C ASP A 116 -15.07 7.38 12.63
N VAL A 117 -13.88 6.93 12.24
CA VAL A 117 -13.49 5.54 12.35
C VAL A 117 -12.70 5.33 13.63
N ASP A 118 -13.23 4.51 14.54
CA ASP A 118 -12.59 4.16 15.79
C ASP A 118 -11.39 3.22 15.59
N ASN A 119 -10.41 3.28 16.52
CA ASN A 119 -9.26 2.38 16.61
C ASN A 119 -8.38 2.36 15.36
N MET A 120 -8.14 3.54 14.77
CA MET A 120 -7.32 3.65 13.55
C MET A 120 -5.92 3.08 13.74
N MET A 121 -5.55 2.19 12.83
CA MET A 121 -4.22 1.58 12.69
C MET A 121 -3.99 1.27 11.22
N MET A 122 -2.74 1.33 10.77
CA MET A 122 -2.38 0.96 9.38
C MET A 122 -2.62 -0.53 9.13
N ASP A 123 -2.79 -0.87 7.85
CA ASP A 123 -2.90 -2.26 7.36
C ASP A 123 -4.06 -3.05 7.99
N LYS A 124 -5.18 -2.40 8.09
CA LYS A 124 -6.44 -2.96 8.59
C LYS A 124 -7.57 -2.70 7.60
N CYS A 125 -8.78 -3.14 7.94
CA CYS A 125 -10.00 -2.80 7.23
C CYS A 125 -10.97 -2.05 8.15
N ILE A 126 -11.94 -1.37 7.54
CA ILE A 126 -13.00 -0.66 8.28
C ILE A 126 -14.27 -1.49 8.21
N VAL A 127 -14.78 -1.88 9.37
CA VAL A 127 -16.07 -2.57 9.52
C VAL A 127 -17.12 -1.60 10.03
N VAL A 128 -18.31 -1.65 9.43
CA VAL A 128 -19.46 -0.83 9.83
C VAL A 128 -20.51 -1.69 10.49
N LYS A 129 -20.92 -1.30 11.71
CA LYS A 129 -22.00 -1.92 12.48
C LYS A 129 -23.00 -0.84 12.92
N GLY A 130 -24.17 -0.84 12.32
CA GLY A 130 -25.15 0.22 12.56
C GLY A 130 -24.64 1.59 12.18
N LYS A 131 -24.45 2.46 13.17
CA LYS A 131 -23.93 3.84 12.99
C LYS A 131 -22.46 4.00 13.38
N LYS A 132 -21.75 2.90 13.71
CA LYS A 132 -20.35 2.94 14.11
C LYS A 132 -19.45 2.33 13.03
N ALA A 133 -18.30 2.93 12.82
CA ALA A 133 -17.23 2.44 11.96
C ALA A 133 -16.01 2.15 12.81
N THR A 134 -15.41 0.97 12.66
CA THR A 134 -14.27 0.56 13.48
C THR A 134 -13.21 -0.09 12.61
N CYS A 135 -11.96 0.31 12.82
CA CYS A 135 -10.80 -0.30 12.19
C CYS A 135 -10.45 -1.61 12.91
N ILE A 136 -10.38 -2.73 12.18
CA ILE A 136 -10.04 -4.04 12.73
C ILE A 136 -9.02 -4.79 11.88
N PRO A 137 -8.14 -5.61 12.48
CA PRO A 137 -7.24 -6.48 11.73
C PRO A 137 -8.00 -7.62 11.05
N ILE A 138 -7.45 -8.13 9.93
CA ILE A 138 -8.06 -9.22 9.15
C ILE A 138 -8.43 -10.43 10.00
N ARG A 139 -7.64 -10.77 11.02
CA ARG A 139 -7.91 -11.91 11.93
C ARG A 139 -9.20 -11.78 12.75
N GLN A 140 -9.73 -10.55 12.89
CA GLN A 140 -10.96 -10.27 13.62
C GLN A 140 -12.19 -10.17 12.71
N VAL A 141 -11.99 -10.19 11.38
CA VAL A 141 -13.09 -10.18 10.42
C VAL A 141 -13.93 -11.44 10.56
N LYS A 142 -15.23 -11.26 10.70
CA LYS A 142 -16.22 -12.35 10.77
C LYS A 142 -17.06 -12.39 9.51
N LYS A 143 -17.52 -13.58 9.14
CA LYS A 143 -18.54 -13.75 8.10
C LYS A 143 -19.76 -12.89 8.44
N GLY A 144 -20.23 -12.10 7.47
CA GLY A 144 -21.36 -11.19 7.65
C GLY A 144 -20.96 -9.75 7.98
N ASP A 145 -19.70 -9.47 8.38
CA ASP A 145 -19.23 -8.11 8.61
C ASP A 145 -19.32 -7.27 7.32
N LYS A 146 -19.83 -6.06 7.45
CA LYS A 146 -19.90 -5.08 6.36
C LYS A 146 -18.63 -4.26 6.33
N ILE A 147 -17.84 -4.43 5.28
CA ILE A 147 -16.48 -3.85 5.13
C ILE A 147 -16.51 -2.79 4.04
N ILE A 148 -15.83 -1.67 4.29
CA ILE A 148 -15.64 -0.59 3.32
C ILE A 148 -14.78 -1.12 2.16
N VAL A 149 -15.25 -0.89 0.92
CA VAL A 149 -14.52 -1.21 -0.31
C VAL A 149 -14.38 0.02 -1.20
N GLY A 150 -13.26 0.07 -1.93
CA GLY A 150 -12.92 1.26 -2.72
C GLY A 150 -12.57 2.44 -1.83
N GLU A 151 -12.64 3.63 -2.39
CA GLU A 151 -12.22 4.87 -1.74
C GLU A 151 -13.34 5.92 -1.68
N ASN A 152 -14.46 5.64 -2.34
CA ASN A 152 -15.61 6.54 -2.31
C ASN A 152 -16.11 6.70 -0.88
N GLY A 153 -16.36 7.94 -0.49
CA GLY A 153 -16.85 8.27 0.85
C GLY A 153 -15.87 7.99 1.98
N VAL A 154 -14.57 7.91 1.68
CA VAL A 154 -13.51 7.81 2.69
C VAL A 154 -12.68 9.08 2.64
N LYS A 155 -12.49 9.73 3.80
CA LYS A 155 -11.67 10.93 3.97
C LYS A 155 -10.61 10.64 5.01
N VAL A 156 -9.35 10.79 4.61
CA VAL A 156 -8.19 10.71 5.52
C VAL A 156 -7.85 12.13 5.97
N ILE A 157 -7.58 12.30 7.25
CA ILE A 157 -7.12 13.55 7.84
C ILE A 157 -5.60 13.41 8.04
N PRO A 158 -4.76 13.99 7.16
CA PRO A 158 -3.32 13.88 7.30
C PRO A 158 -2.84 14.62 8.56
N PRO A 159 -1.79 14.11 9.23
CA PRO A 159 -1.25 14.77 10.41
C PRO A 159 -0.67 16.13 10.03
N GLU A 160 -0.82 17.09 10.93
CA GLU A 160 -0.07 18.33 10.86
C GLU A 160 1.42 17.99 10.95
N ARG A 161 2.21 18.39 9.94
CA ARG A 161 3.65 18.20 9.98
C ARG A 161 4.28 19.34 10.75
N PRO A 162 5.07 19.07 11.83
CA PRO A 162 6.02 20.04 12.33
C PRO A 162 7.03 20.38 11.23
N ARG A 163 7.48 21.63 11.14
CA ARG A 163 8.48 22.11 10.14
C ARG A 163 9.88 21.52 10.30
N GLU A 164 10.10 20.68 11.29
CA GLU A 164 11.39 20.03 11.54
C GLU A 164 11.49 18.76 10.70
N GLY A 165 12.62 18.66 9.99
CA GLY A 165 12.86 17.69 8.93
C GLY A 165 12.58 16.26 9.34
N MET A 166 11.72 15.60 8.59
CA MET A 166 11.63 14.15 8.63
C MET A 166 12.73 13.59 7.75
N ASN A 167 13.66 12.87 8.35
CA ASN A 167 14.55 11.98 7.62
C ASN A 167 13.67 10.96 6.88
N VAL A 168 13.65 11.05 5.58
CA VAL A 168 13.07 10.02 4.73
C VAL A 168 13.93 8.78 4.94
N PHE A 169 13.32 7.67 5.31
CA PHE A 169 14.00 6.38 5.35
C PHE A 169 14.47 6.03 3.93
N GLU A 170 15.71 6.35 3.61
CA GLU A 170 16.38 5.90 2.39
C GLU A 170 16.87 4.45 2.56
N PHE A 171 15.97 3.48 2.56
CA PHE A 171 16.34 2.08 2.57
C PHE A 171 16.77 1.54 1.20
N MET A 172 16.55 2.29 0.12
CA MET A 172 16.65 1.76 -1.24
C MET A 172 17.60 2.56 -2.15
N GLY A 173 18.46 3.39 -1.60
CA GLY A 173 19.31 4.31 -2.37
C GLY A 173 20.81 4.09 -2.26
N SER A 174 21.33 2.95 -1.80
CA SER A 174 22.78 2.73 -1.83
C SER A 174 23.20 2.10 -3.16
N GLY A 175 23.45 2.94 -4.14
CA GLY A 175 24.43 2.61 -5.18
C GLY A 175 25.71 2.13 -4.50
N SER A 176 26.30 1.05 -4.99
CA SER A 176 27.49 0.38 -4.50
C SER A 176 28.49 1.30 -3.81
N SER A 177 28.68 1.10 -2.51
CA SER A 177 29.83 1.65 -1.80
C SER A 177 31.08 1.01 -2.36
N SER A 178 32.02 1.79 -2.88
CA SER A 178 33.31 1.37 -3.39
C SER A 178 34.26 0.78 -2.32
N GLU A 179 33.88 0.86 -1.05
CA GLU A 179 34.74 0.50 0.09
C GLU A 179 34.68 -0.98 0.50
N ARG A 180 33.76 -1.78 -0.08
CA ARG A 180 33.73 -3.23 0.14
C ARG A 180 33.56 -3.96 -1.18
N PRO A 181 34.49 -4.84 -1.56
CA PRO A 181 34.38 -5.64 -2.79
C PRO A 181 33.30 -6.71 -2.64
N THR A 182 32.05 -6.31 -2.76
CA THR A 182 30.84 -7.16 -2.60
C THR A 182 30.93 -8.40 -3.51
N GLN A 183 31.48 -8.26 -4.71
CA GLN A 183 31.67 -9.38 -5.64
C GLN A 183 32.66 -10.42 -5.12
N HIS A 184 33.74 -10.01 -4.45
CA HIS A 184 34.70 -10.93 -3.88
C HIS A 184 34.09 -11.74 -2.72
N ILE A 185 33.33 -11.06 -1.87
CA ILE A 185 32.62 -11.71 -0.76
C ILE A 185 31.57 -12.69 -1.31
N ALA A 186 30.80 -12.29 -2.34
CA ALA A 186 29.81 -13.17 -2.96
C ALA A 186 30.43 -14.43 -3.56
N LYS A 187 31.60 -14.32 -4.23
CA LYS A 187 32.35 -15.48 -4.74
C LYS A 187 32.78 -16.43 -3.62
N LYS A 188 33.35 -15.88 -2.53
CA LYS A 188 33.77 -16.68 -1.37
C LYS A 188 32.59 -17.42 -0.75
N VAL A 189 31.45 -16.74 -0.54
CA VAL A 189 30.22 -17.37 -0.03
C VAL A 189 29.74 -18.48 -0.97
N ALA A 190 29.77 -18.27 -2.29
CA ALA A 190 29.37 -19.30 -3.26
C ALA A 190 30.28 -20.51 -3.23
N GLU A 191 31.59 -20.31 -3.03
CA GLU A 191 32.58 -21.40 -2.88
C GLU A 191 32.35 -22.18 -1.58
N ASP A 192 32.10 -21.49 -0.49
CA ASP A 192 31.81 -22.12 0.81
C ASP A 192 30.50 -22.94 0.75
N ILE A 193 29.45 -22.43 0.08
CA ILE A 193 28.21 -23.18 -0.18
C ILE A 193 28.50 -24.48 -0.94
N ARG A 194 29.24 -24.38 -2.06
CA ARG A 194 29.61 -25.58 -2.87
C ARG A 194 30.41 -26.59 -2.08
N ARG A 195 31.42 -26.12 -1.32
CA ARG A 195 32.27 -26.98 -0.47
C ARG A 195 31.44 -27.69 0.60
N THR A 196 30.55 -26.98 1.27
CA THR A 196 29.66 -27.54 2.29
C THR A 196 28.77 -28.61 1.69
N LYS A 197 28.15 -28.37 0.55
CA LYS A 197 27.29 -29.37 -0.12
C LYS A 197 28.08 -30.59 -0.59
N LYS A 198 29.29 -30.40 -1.16
CA LYS A 198 30.16 -31.49 -1.59
C LYS A 198 30.55 -32.40 -0.42
N ASN A 199 30.70 -31.87 0.78
CA ASN A 199 31.02 -32.60 1.99
C ASN A 199 29.79 -33.16 2.73
N GLY A 200 28.60 -33.16 2.11
CA GLY A 200 27.37 -33.68 2.70
C GLY A 200 26.72 -32.75 3.75
N GLY A 201 27.23 -31.55 3.90
CA GLY A 201 26.71 -30.58 4.85
C GLY A 201 25.32 -30.01 4.45
N LYS A 202 24.67 -29.42 5.43
CA LYS A 202 23.35 -28.81 5.28
C LYS A 202 23.45 -27.27 5.34
N ILE A 203 22.63 -26.61 4.54
CA ILE A 203 22.56 -25.13 4.48
C ILE A 203 21.17 -24.67 4.82
N VAL A 204 21.09 -23.82 5.83
CA VAL A 204 19.85 -23.18 6.27
C VAL A 204 19.92 -21.69 5.94
N LEU A 205 18.95 -21.21 5.16
CA LEU A 205 18.78 -19.80 4.88
C LEU A 205 17.89 -19.18 5.95
N VAL A 206 18.40 -18.19 6.67
CA VAL A 206 17.57 -17.32 7.54
C VAL A 206 17.29 -16.04 6.76
N GLY A 207 16.07 -15.93 6.22
CA GLY A 207 15.69 -14.89 5.27
C GLY A 207 14.75 -13.83 5.84
N GLY A 208 14.99 -12.58 5.46
CA GLY A 208 14.11 -11.44 5.72
C GLY A 208 13.53 -10.86 4.43
N PRO A 209 12.63 -9.87 4.51
CA PRO A 209 11.93 -9.28 3.36
C PRO A 209 12.88 -8.57 2.39
N ALA A 210 14.09 -8.19 2.81
CA ALA A 210 15.10 -7.59 1.95
C ALA A 210 15.42 -8.45 0.70
N ILE A 211 15.32 -9.78 0.81
CA ILE A 211 15.50 -10.70 -0.33
C ILE A 211 14.54 -10.35 -1.47
N ILE A 212 13.30 -9.99 -1.14
CA ILE A 212 12.28 -9.66 -2.12
C ILE A 212 12.45 -8.23 -2.62
N HIS A 213 12.69 -7.27 -1.71
CA HIS A 213 12.83 -5.85 -2.05
C HIS A 213 14.01 -5.57 -2.98
N THR A 214 15.09 -6.35 -2.87
CA THR A 214 16.28 -6.23 -3.71
C THR A 214 16.18 -7.03 -5.02
N GLY A 215 15.07 -7.72 -5.27
CA GLY A 215 14.87 -8.54 -6.48
C GLY A 215 15.57 -9.91 -6.46
N ALA A 216 16.10 -10.35 -5.31
CA ALA A 216 16.85 -11.62 -5.19
C ALA A 216 15.96 -12.88 -5.09
N ALA A 217 14.63 -12.73 -5.07
CA ALA A 217 13.68 -13.84 -4.88
C ALA A 217 13.88 -14.99 -5.89
N GLU A 218 14.08 -14.68 -7.18
CA GLU A 218 14.27 -15.70 -8.22
C GLU A 218 15.60 -16.45 -8.06
N SER A 219 16.67 -15.74 -7.68
CA SER A 219 17.98 -16.36 -7.40
C SER A 219 17.91 -17.30 -6.21
N VAL A 220 17.26 -16.89 -5.11
CA VAL A 220 17.05 -17.74 -3.93
C VAL A 220 16.19 -18.96 -4.26
N SER A 221 15.09 -18.76 -5.00
CA SER A 221 14.24 -19.88 -5.48
C SER A 221 15.04 -20.87 -6.35
N SER A 222 15.97 -20.37 -7.17
CA SER A 222 16.88 -21.21 -7.97
C SER A 222 17.81 -22.02 -7.08
N LEU A 223 18.44 -21.41 -6.08
CA LEU A 223 19.30 -22.12 -5.13
C LEU A 223 18.58 -23.23 -4.36
N ILE A 224 17.32 -23.00 -3.98
CA ILE A 224 16.47 -24.00 -3.35
C ILE A 224 16.20 -25.17 -4.31
N ARG A 225 15.74 -24.88 -5.53
CA ARG A 225 15.42 -25.92 -6.54
C ARG A 225 16.63 -26.77 -6.92
N HIS A 226 17.82 -26.18 -6.93
CA HIS A 226 19.07 -26.92 -7.21
C HIS A 226 19.67 -27.61 -5.97
N GLY A 227 18.96 -27.60 -4.83
CA GLY A 227 19.38 -28.30 -3.62
C GLY A 227 20.55 -27.66 -2.87
N TYR A 228 20.89 -26.39 -3.16
CA TYR A 228 21.91 -25.68 -2.39
C TYR A 228 21.41 -25.24 -1.02
N ILE A 229 20.10 -24.94 -0.89
CA ILE A 229 19.47 -24.59 0.38
C ILE A 229 18.57 -25.75 0.80
N ASP A 230 18.79 -26.29 2.00
CA ASP A 230 18.05 -27.42 2.55
C ASP A 230 16.84 -27.00 3.38
N ALA A 231 16.91 -25.83 4.01
CA ALA A 231 15.79 -25.27 4.78
C ALA A 231 15.79 -23.74 4.73
N VAL A 232 14.62 -23.16 4.86
CA VAL A 232 14.42 -21.70 4.97
C VAL A 232 13.73 -21.40 6.29
N LEU A 233 14.35 -20.56 7.12
CA LEU A 233 13.73 -19.98 8.30
C LEU A 233 13.38 -18.55 7.98
N ALA A 234 12.09 -18.22 8.05
CA ALA A 234 11.59 -16.93 7.64
C ALA A 234 10.54 -16.39 8.62
N GLY A 235 10.55 -15.07 8.80
CA GLY A 235 9.44 -14.37 9.43
C GLY A 235 8.27 -14.18 8.44
N ASN A 236 7.14 -13.73 8.99
CA ASN A 236 5.92 -13.44 8.20
C ASN A 236 6.16 -12.42 7.07
N ALA A 237 7.07 -11.47 7.24
CA ALA A 237 7.35 -10.43 6.25
C ALA A 237 7.95 -11.01 4.96
N LEU A 238 8.88 -12.00 5.03
CA LEU A 238 9.39 -12.66 3.83
C LEU A 238 8.25 -13.30 3.05
N ALA A 239 7.43 -14.11 3.71
CA ALA A 239 6.33 -14.83 3.07
C ALA A 239 5.30 -13.88 2.43
N VAL A 240 4.93 -12.81 3.15
CA VAL A 240 3.96 -11.81 2.64
C VAL A 240 4.48 -11.14 1.38
N HIS A 241 5.73 -10.64 1.39
CA HIS A 241 6.28 -9.92 0.24
C HIS A 241 6.65 -10.84 -0.92
N ASP A 242 7.01 -12.10 -0.66
CA ASP A 242 7.22 -13.08 -1.70
C ASP A 242 5.91 -13.39 -2.45
N ILE A 243 4.81 -13.60 -1.73
CA ILE A 243 3.49 -13.81 -2.32
C ILE A 243 2.98 -12.53 -3.02
N GLU A 244 3.20 -11.36 -2.43
CA GLU A 244 2.90 -10.06 -3.07
C GLU A 244 3.64 -9.95 -4.41
N TYR A 245 4.94 -10.19 -4.42
CA TYR A 245 5.74 -10.16 -5.64
C TYR A 245 5.29 -11.20 -6.66
N ALA A 246 5.06 -12.43 -6.23
CA ALA A 246 4.64 -13.51 -7.10
C ALA A 246 3.28 -13.26 -7.78
N THR A 247 2.34 -12.62 -7.08
CA THR A 247 0.96 -12.42 -7.55
C THR A 247 0.70 -11.05 -8.15
N LEU A 248 1.36 -10.01 -7.65
CA LEU A 248 1.09 -8.61 -8.00
C LEU A 248 2.29 -7.88 -8.61
N GLY A 249 3.50 -8.48 -8.59
CA GLY A 249 4.73 -7.89 -9.14
C GLY A 249 5.34 -6.78 -8.27
N THR A 250 4.78 -6.54 -7.09
CA THR A 250 5.21 -5.47 -6.19
C THR A 250 5.79 -6.01 -4.88
N SER A 251 6.57 -5.17 -4.20
CA SER A 251 6.98 -5.38 -2.83
C SER A 251 6.90 -4.05 -2.08
N LEU A 252 6.22 -4.03 -0.93
CA LEU A 252 5.85 -2.79 -0.23
C LEU A 252 5.08 -1.80 -1.13
N GLY A 253 4.33 -2.30 -2.10
CA GLY A 253 3.57 -1.47 -3.03
C GLY A 253 4.39 -0.82 -4.14
N MET A 254 5.68 -1.11 -4.24
CA MET A 254 6.56 -0.68 -5.33
C MET A 254 6.79 -1.82 -6.31
N ASN A 255 6.80 -1.52 -7.60
CA ASN A 255 7.20 -2.48 -8.63
C ASN A 255 8.66 -2.87 -8.43
N VAL A 256 8.94 -4.17 -8.26
CA VAL A 256 10.30 -4.66 -7.98
C VAL A 256 11.24 -4.49 -9.18
N ARG A 257 10.71 -4.40 -10.42
CA ARG A 257 11.51 -4.30 -11.64
C ARG A 257 12.07 -2.90 -11.89
N ASP A 258 11.26 -1.88 -11.67
CA ASP A 258 11.59 -0.49 -12.05
C ASP A 258 11.54 0.49 -10.87
N GLY A 259 11.18 0.03 -9.66
CA GLY A 259 11.10 0.86 -8.46
C GLY A 259 9.97 1.89 -8.48
N THR A 260 9.03 1.82 -9.42
CA THR A 260 7.91 2.75 -9.49
C THR A 260 6.82 2.41 -8.48
N LEU A 261 6.10 3.41 -8.00
CA LEU A 261 4.95 3.19 -7.11
C LEU A 261 3.80 2.57 -7.91
N ALA A 262 3.30 1.43 -7.46
CA ALA A 262 2.11 0.83 -8.04
C ALA A 262 0.85 1.59 -7.61
N ILE A 263 -0.10 1.73 -8.53
CA ILE A 263 -1.41 2.31 -8.21
C ILE A 263 -2.05 1.49 -7.07
N ARG A 264 -2.33 2.14 -5.93
CA ARG A 264 -2.82 1.51 -4.71
C ARG A 264 -1.87 0.47 -4.10
N GLY A 265 -0.57 0.56 -4.39
CA GLY A 265 0.44 -0.39 -3.94
C GLY A 265 0.47 -0.61 -2.43
N HIS A 266 0.16 0.43 -1.63
CA HIS A 266 0.12 0.38 -0.17
C HIS A 266 -0.76 -0.74 0.43
N ARG A 267 -1.70 -1.30 -0.33
CA ARG A 267 -2.56 -2.41 0.10
C ARG A 267 -2.14 -3.78 -0.41
N ASN A 268 -1.15 -3.85 -1.32
CA ASN A 268 -0.81 -5.09 -2.03
C ASN A 268 -0.35 -6.21 -1.10
N HIS A 269 0.42 -5.90 -0.06
CA HIS A 269 0.79 -6.89 0.96
C HIS A 269 -0.45 -7.42 1.71
N MET A 270 -1.44 -6.58 2.00
CA MET A 270 -2.70 -7.02 2.60
C MET A 270 -3.55 -7.86 1.64
N GLU A 271 -3.51 -7.57 0.33
CA GLU A 271 -4.17 -8.39 -0.69
C GLU A 271 -3.50 -9.76 -0.80
N ALA A 272 -2.17 -9.82 -0.70
CA ALA A 272 -1.43 -11.10 -0.64
C ALA A 272 -1.88 -11.94 0.56
N ILE A 273 -1.93 -11.36 1.77
CA ILE A 273 -2.43 -12.03 2.97
C ILE A 273 -3.88 -12.49 2.78
N ASN A 274 -4.74 -11.62 2.27
CA ASN A 274 -6.16 -11.92 2.04
C ASN A 274 -6.34 -13.07 1.05
N SER A 275 -5.49 -13.15 0.02
CA SER A 275 -5.51 -14.24 -0.97
C SER A 275 -5.17 -15.59 -0.35
N VAL A 276 -4.22 -15.65 0.58
CA VAL A 276 -3.91 -16.87 1.34
C VAL A 276 -5.10 -17.30 2.19
N PHE A 277 -5.74 -16.37 2.92
CA PHE A 277 -6.92 -16.70 3.72
C PHE A 277 -8.12 -17.14 2.86
N LYS A 278 -8.32 -16.54 1.69
CA LYS A 278 -9.32 -16.99 0.71
C LYS A 278 -9.09 -18.43 0.26
N ALA A 279 -7.85 -18.76 -0.07
CA ALA A 279 -7.47 -20.12 -0.47
C ALA A 279 -7.47 -21.11 0.69
N GLY A 280 -7.21 -20.62 1.90
CA GLY A 280 -7.13 -21.40 3.14
C GLY A 280 -5.71 -21.77 3.58
N SER A 281 -4.73 -21.80 2.67
CA SER A 281 -3.29 -21.95 2.97
C SER A 281 -2.44 -21.62 1.75
N ILE A 282 -1.14 -21.38 1.95
CA ILE A 282 -0.15 -21.24 0.88
C ILE A 282 -0.13 -22.51 0.02
N GLU A 283 -0.10 -23.70 0.65
CA GLU A 283 -0.12 -24.99 -0.04
C GLU A 283 -1.30 -25.12 -1.01
N LYS A 284 -2.51 -24.71 -0.58
CA LYS A 284 -3.69 -24.69 -1.44
C LYS A 284 -3.58 -23.72 -2.59
N MET A 285 -2.91 -22.57 -2.40
CA MET A 285 -2.63 -21.63 -3.49
C MET A 285 -1.68 -22.27 -4.54
N VAL A 286 -0.66 -22.98 -4.09
CA VAL A 286 0.27 -23.72 -4.98
C VAL A 286 -0.48 -24.83 -5.73
N LYS A 287 -1.21 -25.70 -5.03
CA LYS A 287 -2.01 -26.79 -5.64
C LYS A 287 -3.04 -26.28 -6.64
N SER A 288 -3.67 -25.14 -6.39
CA SER A 288 -4.64 -24.52 -7.31
C SER A 288 -4.01 -23.66 -8.40
N LYS A 289 -2.69 -23.64 -8.51
CA LYS A 289 -1.92 -22.84 -9.48
C LYS A 289 -2.17 -21.33 -9.38
N LYS A 290 -2.64 -20.86 -8.23
CA LYS A 290 -2.75 -19.41 -7.94
C LYS A 290 -1.42 -18.79 -7.52
N LEU A 291 -0.52 -19.62 -7.00
CA LEU A 291 0.87 -19.27 -6.70
C LEU A 291 1.77 -20.25 -7.48
N THR A 292 2.48 -19.74 -8.49
CA THR A 292 3.26 -20.55 -9.43
C THR A 292 4.75 -20.23 -9.41
N ARG A 293 5.16 -19.23 -8.64
CA ARG A 293 6.55 -18.78 -8.50
C ARG A 293 6.75 -18.21 -7.10
N GLY A 294 8.02 -18.04 -6.71
CA GLY A 294 8.41 -17.48 -5.42
C GLY A 294 9.22 -18.48 -4.60
N ILE A 295 9.51 -18.08 -3.37
CA ILE A 295 10.26 -18.87 -2.38
C ILE A 295 9.30 -19.77 -1.59
N MET A 296 8.08 -19.27 -1.33
CA MET A 296 7.05 -19.92 -0.50
C MET A 296 6.27 -21.02 -1.22
#